data_95162c8e789f80a5942328a8be1c9b24
#
_entry.id   95162c8e789f80a5942328a8be1c9b24
#
_cell.length_a   1.000
_cell.length_b   1.000
_cell.length_c   1.000
_cell.angle_alpha   90.00
_cell.angle_beta   90.00
_cell.angle_gamma   90.00
#
_symmetry.space_group_name_H-M   'P 1'
#
loop_
_entity.id
_entity.type
_entity.pdbx_description
1 polymer ?
#
loop_
_entity_poly.entity_id
_entity_poly.type
_entity_poly.pdbx_seq_one_letter_code
_entity_poly.pdbx_strand_id
1 'polypeptide(L)'
;MTEAVLSYIERIQSGDYLALARAISFVENEHPLAHPLLLSLRPDHSIPVIGITGPPGAGKSTLVNALCESFTDQKRRIAVLAVDPSSPFNKGSLLGDRIRMGKQFNNPLIYIRSMASRGALGGLAEKSLQITDVLKTAPFDLIIVETVGVGQSEIDIVGLADMTIVVLVPESGDEIQHVKSGLMEIADLYVVNKADREGADSFATKLSRMLKQKSVDIPVIKTDAIRGSGIDELLKAVLSFKRSNRLALNLLTEHAWRLIQEKRMKDVDRNELRASLEEAIGRPGFNVYQFVEQHFSR
;
A
#
# COMPACT_ATOMS: atom_id res chain seq x y z
N MET A 1 19.10 21.30 -10.83
CA MET A 1 18.40 21.03 -9.56
C MET A 1 18.17 22.37 -8.87
N THR A 2 16.95 22.70 -8.47
CA THR A 2 16.70 23.95 -7.75
C THR A 2 17.14 23.79 -6.30
N GLU A 3 17.79 24.82 -5.73
CA GLU A 3 18.25 24.87 -4.33
C GLU A 3 17.13 24.49 -3.34
N ALA A 4 15.89 24.88 -3.67
CA ALA A 4 14.69 24.51 -2.91
C ALA A 4 14.48 23.00 -2.80
N VAL A 5 14.70 22.21 -3.86
CA VAL A 5 14.53 20.74 -3.85
C VAL A 5 15.58 20.09 -2.95
N LEU A 6 16.84 20.52 -3.04
CA LEU A 6 17.91 20.00 -2.19
C LEU A 6 17.62 20.25 -0.70
N SER A 7 17.16 21.44 -0.35
CA SER A 7 16.75 21.77 1.02
C SER A 7 15.65 20.85 1.53
N TYR A 8 14.65 20.47 0.69
CA TYR A 8 13.64 19.49 1.08
C TYR A 8 14.23 18.10 1.35
N ILE A 9 15.13 17.62 0.48
CA ILE A 9 15.76 16.30 0.63
C ILE A 9 16.56 16.24 1.95
N GLU A 10 17.41 17.23 2.22
CA GLU A 10 18.20 17.30 3.45
C GLU A 10 17.34 17.29 4.70
N ARG A 11 16.24 18.06 4.69
CA ARG A 11 15.29 18.10 5.80
C ARG A 11 14.54 16.77 5.97
N ILE A 12 14.16 16.11 4.88
CA ILE A 12 13.54 14.78 4.95
C ILE A 12 14.52 13.77 5.56
N GLN A 13 15.78 13.77 5.12
CA GLN A 13 16.82 12.90 5.64
C GLN A 13 17.14 13.16 7.12
N SER A 14 16.99 14.39 7.60
CA SER A 14 17.13 14.73 9.02
C SER A 14 15.92 14.36 9.87
N GLY A 15 14.83 13.87 9.25
CA GLY A 15 13.60 13.47 9.94
C GLY A 15 12.62 14.61 10.21
N ASP A 16 12.66 15.70 9.42
CA ASP A 16 11.68 16.78 9.48
C ASP A 16 10.35 16.31 8.85
N TYR A 17 9.39 15.99 9.72
CA TYR A 17 8.06 15.52 9.29
C TYR A 17 7.25 16.57 8.55
N LEU A 18 7.51 17.87 8.76
CA LEU A 18 6.84 18.93 8.01
C LEU A 18 7.33 18.98 6.56
N ALA A 19 8.65 18.86 6.35
CA ALA A 19 9.24 18.75 5.02
C ALA A 19 8.75 17.51 4.30
N LEU A 20 8.73 16.37 5.01
CA LEU A 20 8.21 15.09 4.50
C LEU A 20 6.74 15.20 4.08
N ALA A 21 5.86 15.77 4.92
CA ALA A 21 4.45 15.95 4.62
C ALA A 21 4.22 16.85 3.39
N ARG A 22 5.01 17.91 3.24
CA ARG A 22 4.95 18.80 2.07
C ARG A 22 5.42 18.08 0.79
N ALA A 23 6.52 17.34 0.87
CA ALA A 23 7.03 16.56 -0.27
C ALA A 23 6.00 15.54 -0.76
N ILE A 24 5.37 14.80 0.17
CA ILE A 24 4.26 13.89 -0.15
C ILE A 24 3.10 14.65 -0.81
N SER A 25 2.72 15.80 -0.28
CA SER A 25 1.64 16.61 -0.87
C SER A 25 1.99 17.14 -2.27
N PHE A 26 3.26 17.41 -2.56
CA PHE A 26 3.69 17.75 -3.92
C PHE A 26 3.46 16.59 -4.88
N VAL A 27 3.80 15.37 -4.47
CA VAL A 27 3.58 14.15 -5.29
C VAL A 27 2.09 13.88 -5.48
N GLU A 28 1.29 13.94 -4.41
CA GLU A 28 -0.17 13.70 -4.47
C GLU A 28 -0.91 14.67 -5.41
N ASN A 29 -0.49 15.93 -5.42
CA ASN A 29 -1.16 17.00 -6.18
C ASN A 29 -0.45 17.37 -7.49
N GLU A 30 0.51 16.57 -7.94
CA GLU A 30 1.25 16.80 -9.20
C GLU A 30 1.85 18.23 -9.27
N HIS A 31 2.32 18.70 -8.13
CA HIS A 31 2.93 20.02 -8.05
C HIS A 31 4.17 20.11 -8.95
N PRO A 32 4.50 21.26 -9.56
CA PRO A 32 5.69 21.41 -10.41
C PRO A 32 7.02 20.95 -9.79
N LEU A 33 7.12 20.99 -8.45
CA LEU A 33 8.29 20.49 -7.73
C LEU A 33 8.29 18.96 -7.53
N ALA A 34 7.19 18.24 -7.82
CA ALA A 34 7.10 16.80 -7.59
C ALA A 34 8.13 16.03 -8.45
N HIS A 35 8.15 16.29 -9.74
CA HIS A 35 9.07 15.60 -10.65
C HIS A 35 10.56 15.88 -10.34
N PRO A 36 11.02 17.14 -10.17
CA PRO A 36 12.38 17.42 -9.71
C PRO A 36 12.72 16.77 -8.35
N LEU A 37 11.76 16.73 -7.41
CA LEU A 37 11.92 16.09 -6.13
C LEU A 37 12.17 14.57 -6.31
N LEU A 38 11.29 13.87 -7.04
CA LEU A 38 11.39 12.44 -7.29
C LEU A 38 12.73 12.06 -7.97
N LEU A 39 13.20 12.87 -8.92
CA LEU A 39 14.50 12.65 -9.56
C LEU A 39 15.69 12.82 -8.61
N SER A 40 15.50 13.54 -7.50
CA SER A 40 16.56 13.87 -6.54
C SER A 40 16.54 12.98 -5.30
N LEU A 41 15.51 12.12 -5.14
CA LEU A 41 15.40 11.18 -4.03
C LEU A 41 16.59 10.22 -4.00
N ARG A 42 16.92 9.79 -2.79
CA ARG A 42 17.87 8.69 -2.53
C ARG A 42 17.20 7.71 -1.55
N PRO A 43 16.23 6.91 -2.04
CA PRO A 43 15.51 6.00 -1.19
C PRO A 43 16.44 4.94 -0.60
N ASP A 44 16.35 4.70 0.70
CA ASP A 44 17.00 3.55 1.32
C ASP A 44 16.14 2.31 1.10
N HIS A 45 16.53 1.48 0.14
CA HIS A 45 15.83 0.25 -0.19
C HIS A 45 16.02 -0.86 0.86
N SER A 46 16.81 -0.64 1.90
CA SER A 46 16.92 -1.57 3.04
C SER A 46 15.75 -1.42 4.03
N ILE A 47 15.05 -0.28 3.99
CA ILE A 47 13.86 -0.05 4.82
C ILE A 47 12.74 -0.96 4.32
N PRO A 48 12.26 -1.92 5.16
CA PRO A 48 11.20 -2.83 4.75
C PRO A 48 9.84 -2.11 4.64
N VAL A 49 9.05 -2.52 3.65
CA VAL A 49 7.67 -2.08 3.46
C VAL A 49 6.74 -3.25 3.71
N ILE A 50 5.88 -3.14 4.72
CA ILE A 50 4.92 -4.18 5.08
C ILE A 50 3.53 -3.76 4.63
N GLY A 51 2.92 -4.57 3.80
CA GLY A 51 1.53 -4.41 3.38
C GLY A 51 0.58 -5.11 4.33
N ILE A 52 -0.44 -4.42 4.85
CA ILE A 52 -1.48 -5.00 5.69
C ILE A 52 -2.81 -4.87 4.98
N THR A 53 -3.41 -6.02 4.66
CA THR A 53 -4.69 -6.11 3.95
C THR A 53 -5.63 -7.13 4.61
N GLY A 54 -6.87 -7.22 4.13
CA GLY A 54 -7.87 -8.13 4.65
C GLY A 54 -9.27 -7.49 4.68
N PRO A 55 -10.33 -8.25 4.99
CA PRO A 55 -11.71 -7.78 4.91
C PRO A 55 -11.99 -6.60 5.85
N PRO A 56 -13.04 -5.81 5.57
CA PRO A 56 -13.50 -4.77 6.48
C PRO A 56 -13.85 -5.37 7.86
N GLY A 57 -13.55 -4.63 8.92
CA GLY A 57 -13.85 -5.12 10.28
C GLY A 57 -12.85 -6.16 10.83
N ALA A 58 -11.86 -6.62 10.08
CA ALA A 58 -10.84 -7.55 10.56
C ALA A 58 -9.93 -6.96 11.65
N GLY A 59 -9.97 -5.63 11.87
CA GLY A 59 -9.19 -4.96 12.90
C GLY A 59 -7.79 -4.57 12.45
N LYS A 60 -7.57 -4.36 11.15
CA LYS A 60 -6.29 -3.95 10.57
C LYS A 60 -5.70 -2.72 11.25
N SER A 61 -6.46 -1.63 11.34
CA SER A 61 -5.98 -0.38 11.95
C SER A 61 -5.66 -0.54 13.45
N THR A 62 -6.40 -1.42 14.17
CA THR A 62 -6.08 -1.76 15.56
C THR A 62 -4.77 -2.53 15.65
N LEU A 63 -4.56 -3.47 14.72
CA LEU A 63 -3.32 -4.24 14.62
C LEU A 63 -2.13 -3.34 14.27
N VAL A 64 -2.30 -2.40 13.33
CA VAL A 64 -1.28 -1.40 12.99
C VAL A 64 -0.92 -0.55 14.20
N ASN A 65 -1.91 -0.10 14.98
CA ASN A 65 -1.67 0.63 16.23
C ASN A 65 -0.84 -0.17 17.23
N ALA A 66 -1.20 -1.44 17.47
CA ALA A 66 -0.49 -2.30 18.39
C ALA A 66 0.96 -2.57 17.91
N LEU A 67 1.17 -2.75 16.61
CA LEU A 67 2.50 -2.87 16.03
C LEU A 67 3.30 -1.58 16.20
N CYS A 68 2.69 -0.41 15.97
CA CYS A 68 3.35 0.89 16.16
C CYS A 68 3.80 1.07 17.63
N GLU A 69 2.96 0.73 18.61
CA GLU A 69 3.30 0.77 20.02
C GLU A 69 4.50 -0.14 20.33
N SER A 70 4.42 -1.42 19.97
CA SER A 70 5.50 -2.38 20.23
C SER A 70 6.81 -2.01 19.51
N PHE A 71 6.74 -1.35 18.34
CA PHE A 71 7.90 -0.90 17.57
C PHE A 71 8.58 0.31 18.23
N THR A 72 7.77 1.29 18.67
CA THR A 72 8.28 2.51 19.29
C THR A 72 8.79 2.28 20.72
N ASP A 73 8.30 1.27 21.43
CA ASP A 73 8.86 0.83 22.70
C ASP A 73 10.33 0.38 22.55
N GLN A 74 10.71 -0.09 21.37
CA GLN A 74 12.10 -0.39 20.99
C GLN A 74 12.88 0.84 20.49
N LYS A 75 12.31 2.06 20.61
CA LYS A 75 12.88 3.35 20.13
C LYS A 75 13.14 3.38 18.62
N ARG A 76 12.37 2.63 17.86
CA ARG A 76 12.43 2.61 16.40
C ARG A 76 11.41 3.55 15.77
N ARG A 77 11.74 4.09 14.60
CA ARG A 77 10.89 5.02 13.86
C ARG A 77 10.06 4.27 12.82
N ILE A 78 8.78 4.60 12.72
CA ILE A 78 7.85 3.93 11.80
C ILE A 78 7.02 4.94 11.01
N ALA A 79 6.83 4.67 9.73
CA ALA A 79 5.86 5.38 8.91
C ALA A 79 4.65 4.48 8.62
N VAL A 80 3.46 5.05 8.68
CA VAL A 80 2.20 4.40 8.31
C VAL A 80 1.56 5.16 7.16
N LEU A 81 1.33 4.46 6.05
CA LEU A 81 0.60 4.95 4.89
C LEU A 81 -0.75 4.24 4.84
N ALA A 82 -1.82 4.92 5.25
CA ALA A 82 -3.18 4.41 5.16
C ALA A 82 -3.78 4.77 3.79
N VAL A 83 -4.10 3.75 3.00
CA VAL A 83 -4.62 3.90 1.64
C VAL A 83 -6.12 3.61 1.65
N ASP A 84 -6.93 4.66 1.52
CA ASP A 84 -8.39 4.57 1.48
C ASP A 84 -8.88 4.61 0.03
N PRO A 85 -9.58 3.58 -0.48
CA PRO A 85 -10.31 3.67 -1.72
C PRO A 85 -11.49 4.62 -1.54
N SER A 86 -11.25 5.93 -1.61
CA SER A 86 -12.31 6.92 -1.51
C SER A 86 -13.36 6.70 -2.59
N SER A 87 -14.63 6.62 -2.16
CA SER A 87 -15.76 6.78 -3.07
C SER A 87 -15.58 8.10 -3.85
N PRO A 88 -15.73 8.11 -5.17
CA PRO A 88 -15.66 9.34 -5.97
C PRO A 88 -16.69 10.39 -5.52
N PHE A 89 -17.64 10.01 -4.67
CA PHE A 89 -18.75 10.84 -4.19
C PHE A 89 -18.50 11.50 -2.81
N ASN A 90 -17.52 11.04 -2.03
CA ASN A 90 -17.28 11.57 -0.67
C ASN A 90 -15.88 12.20 -0.55
N LYS A 91 -15.83 13.53 -0.69
CA LYS A 91 -14.62 14.34 -0.41
C LYS A 91 -14.19 14.32 1.07
N GLY A 92 -14.80 13.51 1.94
CA GLY A 92 -14.70 13.63 3.40
C GLY A 92 -14.27 12.38 4.19
N SER A 93 -13.88 11.25 3.58
CA SER A 93 -13.61 10.01 4.34
C SER A 93 -12.25 9.98 5.09
N LEU A 94 -11.39 10.96 4.89
CA LEU A 94 -10.08 11.12 5.55
C LEU A 94 -10.14 11.29 7.09
N LEU A 95 -11.31 11.52 7.66
CA LEU A 95 -11.46 11.76 9.11
C LEU A 95 -11.56 10.46 9.93
N GLY A 96 -12.08 9.37 9.37
CA GLY A 96 -12.33 8.14 10.12
C GLY A 96 -11.05 7.44 10.59
N ASP A 97 -10.02 7.38 9.75
CA ASP A 97 -8.77 6.72 10.09
C ASP A 97 -7.89 7.56 11.02
N ARG A 98 -7.94 8.89 10.90
CA ARG A 98 -7.29 9.80 11.86
C ARG A 98 -7.84 9.61 13.27
N ILE A 99 -9.15 9.42 13.44
CA ILE A 99 -9.76 9.21 14.76
C ILE A 99 -9.30 7.88 15.37
N ARG A 100 -9.14 6.84 14.57
CA ARG A 100 -8.73 5.49 15.03
C ARG A 100 -7.27 5.45 15.51
N MET A 101 -6.40 6.29 14.94
CA MET A 101 -4.97 6.38 15.29
C MET A 101 -4.63 7.55 16.21
N GLY A 102 -5.63 8.20 16.80
CA GLY A 102 -5.48 9.45 17.57
C GLY A 102 -4.43 9.43 18.69
N LYS A 103 -4.21 8.27 19.32
CA LYS A 103 -3.18 8.10 20.37
C LYS A 103 -1.75 8.22 19.83
N GLN A 104 -1.52 7.91 18.56
CA GLN A 104 -0.19 7.84 17.95
C GLN A 104 0.28 9.16 17.33
N PHE A 105 -0.62 10.14 17.13
CA PHE A 105 -0.26 11.41 16.48
C PHE A 105 0.77 12.25 17.22
N ASN A 106 0.87 12.09 18.54
CA ASN A 106 1.83 12.82 19.35
C ASN A 106 3.15 12.08 19.58
N ASN A 107 3.29 10.87 19.03
CA ASN A 107 4.53 10.11 19.17
C ASN A 107 5.55 10.57 18.10
N PRO A 108 6.70 11.16 18.50
CA PRO A 108 7.69 11.67 17.54
C PRO A 108 8.39 10.58 16.73
N LEU A 109 8.21 9.31 17.08
CA LEU A 109 8.76 8.17 16.36
C LEU A 109 7.80 7.63 15.29
N ILE A 110 6.56 8.15 15.22
CA ILE A 110 5.53 7.68 14.29
C ILE A 110 5.16 8.79 13.32
N TYR A 111 5.22 8.49 12.03
CA TYR A 111 4.66 9.33 10.98
C TYR A 111 3.46 8.65 10.35
N ILE A 112 2.30 9.33 10.29
CA ILE A 112 1.08 8.78 9.71
C ILE A 112 0.61 9.68 8.56
N ARG A 113 0.35 9.05 7.41
CA ARG A 113 -0.24 9.70 6.23
C ARG A 113 -1.41 8.89 5.71
N SER A 114 -2.57 9.53 5.55
CA SER A 114 -3.71 8.94 4.84
C SER A 114 -3.72 9.44 3.40
N MET A 115 -3.94 8.53 2.46
CA MET A 115 -4.10 8.81 1.03
C MET A 115 -5.49 8.42 0.57
N ALA A 116 -6.07 9.22 -0.31
CA ALA A 116 -7.32 8.90 -0.98
C ALA A 116 -7.07 8.36 -2.40
N SER A 117 -7.71 7.27 -2.78
CA SER A 117 -7.53 6.63 -4.10
C SER A 117 -8.20 7.34 -5.27
N ARG A 118 -8.74 8.50 -5.13
CA ARG A 118 -9.37 9.39 -6.14
C ARG A 118 -9.93 8.72 -7.41
N GLY A 119 -10.36 7.46 -7.34
CA GLY A 119 -11.05 6.76 -8.45
C GLY A 119 -10.22 6.44 -9.70
N ALA A 120 -8.92 6.59 -9.67
CA ALA A 120 -8.06 6.28 -10.81
C ALA A 120 -7.78 4.77 -10.88
N LEU A 121 -8.32 4.10 -11.89
CA LEU A 121 -7.91 2.75 -12.29
C LEU A 121 -6.40 2.78 -12.60
N GLY A 122 -5.59 2.22 -11.71
CA GLY A 122 -4.12 2.16 -11.86
C GLY A 122 -3.31 3.30 -11.23
N GLY A 123 -3.86 4.51 -11.08
CA GLY A 123 -3.10 5.68 -10.58
C GLY A 123 -2.82 5.67 -9.06
N LEU A 124 -3.55 4.88 -8.26
CA LEU A 124 -3.28 4.77 -6.83
C LEU A 124 -1.97 4.04 -6.54
N ALA A 125 -1.77 2.91 -7.24
CA ALA A 125 -0.57 2.10 -7.06
C ALA A 125 0.70 2.91 -7.36
N GLU A 126 0.66 3.76 -8.38
CA GLU A 126 1.79 4.58 -8.78
C GLU A 126 2.12 5.68 -7.77
N LYS A 127 1.14 6.50 -7.38
CA LYS A 127 1.37 7.55 -6.36
C LYS A 127 1.81 6.94 -5.02
N SER A 128 1.28 5.77 -4.67
CA SER A 128 1.71 5.04 -3.48
C SER A 128 3.17 4.60 -3.57
N LEU A 129 3.64 4.16 -4.75
CA LEU A 129 5.05 3.83 -4.99
C LEU A 129 5.93 5.07 -4.83
N GLN A 130 5.60 6.18 -5.52
CA GLN A 130 6.33 7.44 -5.43
C GLN A 130 6.40 7.97 -3.99
N ILE A 131 5.29 7.89 -3.23
CA ILE A 131 5.23 8.31 -1.83
C ILE A 131 6.05 7.38 -0.95
N THR A 132 6.04 6.08 -1.21
CA THR A 132 6.88 5.12 -0.49
C THR A 132 8.37 5.42 -0.71
N ASP A 133 8.78 5.83 -1.91
CA ASP A 133 10.15 6.26 -2.18
C ASP A 133 10.51 7.56 -1.42
N VAL A 134 9.57 8.49 -1.30
CA VAL A 134 9.75 9.68 -0.44
C VAL A 134 9.90 9.27 1.02
N LEU A 135 9.08 8.33 1.52
CA LEU A 135 9.19 7.79 2.88
C LEU A 135 10.51 7.06 3.12
N LYS A 136 10.99 6.28 2.14
CA LYS A 136 12.30 5.58 2.20
C LYS A 136 13.50 6.54 2.20
N THR A 137 13.30 7.82 1.92
CA THR A 137 14.35 8.84 2.01
C THR A 137 14.48 9.41 3.43
N ALA A 138 13.45 9.22 4.27
CA ALA A 138 13.44 9.62 5.68
C ALA A 138 13.99 8.50 6.59
N PRO A 139 14.49 8.82 7.79
CA PRO A 139 15.14 7.85 8.69
C PRO A 139 14.11 6.99 9.44
N PHE A 140 13.34 6.19 8.72
CA PHE A 140 12.45 5.17 9.28
C PHE A 140 13.14 3.80 9.33
N ASP A 141 12.71 2.97 10.28
CA ASP A 141 13.16 1.57 10.38
C ASP A 141 12.15 0.62 9.73
N LEU A 142 10.90 1.09 9.53
CA LEU A 142 9.80 0.32 8.94
C LEU A 142 8.78 1.25 8.29
N ILE A 143 8.21 0.82 7.18
CA ILE A 143 7.04 1.45 6.56
C ILE A 143 5.91 0.44 6.55
N ILE A 144 4.74 0.81 7.10
CA ILE A 144 3.51 0.02 6.99
C ILE A 144 2.59 0.70 5.97
N VAL A 145 2.07 -0.08 5.03
CA VAL A 145 1.01 0.32 4.11
C VAL A 145 -0.25 -0.45 4.46
N GLU A 146 -1.28 0.25 4.92
CA GLU A 146 -2.58 -0.34 5.26
C GLU A 146 -3.61 -0.05 4.17
N THR A 147 -4.34 -1.07 3.71
CA THR A 147 -5.48 -0.91 2.81
C THR A 147 -6.81 -1.02 3.58
N VAL A 148 -7.83 -0.30 3.14
CA VAL A 148 -9.14 -0.27 3.84
C VAL A 148 -10.01 -1.52 3.58
N GLY A 149 -9.55 -2.46 2.76
CA GLY A 149 -10.23 -3.77 2.61
C GLY A 149 -11.48 -3.76 1.73
N VAL A 150 -11.59 -2.79 0.79
CA VAL A 150 -12.67 -2.77 -0.21
C VAL A 150 -12.08 -2.58 -1.61
N GLY A 151 -12.36 -3.52 -2.51
CA GLY A 151 -12.01 -3.42 -3.93
C GLY A 151 -10.69 -4.08 -4.33
N GLN A 152 -10.16 -3.69 -5.49
CA GLN A 152 -8.93 -4.25 -6.08
C GLN A 152 -7.64 -3.74 -5.40
N SER A 153 -7.72 -2.75 -4.50
CA SER A 153 -6.59 -2.23 -3.73
C SER A 153 -5.86 -3.30 -2.88
N GLU A 154 -6.53 -4.41 -2.62
CA GLU A 154 -5.95 -5.55 -1.90
C GLU A 154 -4.84 -6.25 -2.71
N ILE A 155 -4.94 -6.24 -4.04
CA ILE A 155 -3.93 -6.84 -4.94
C ILE A 155 -2.83 -5.82 -5.25
N ASP A 156 -3.15 -4.54 -5.30
CA ASP A 156 -2.19 -3.47 -5.60
C ASP A 156 -1.09 -3.36 -4.53
N ILE A 157 -1.39 -3.78 -3.29
CA ILE A 157 -0.42 -3.76 -2.18
C ILE A 157 0.80 -4.66 -2.45
N VAL A 158 0.63 -5.76 -3.20
CA VAL A 158 1.72 -6.69 -3.54
C VAL A 158 2.80 -6.01 -4.38
N GLY A 159 2.39 -5.08 -5.25
CA GLY A 159 3.32 -4.30 -6.06
C GLY A 159 4.09 -3.23 -5.27
N LEU A 160 3.75 -3.03 -3.99
CA LEU A 160 4.29 -1.98 -3.14
C LEU A 160 5.10 -2.54 -1.96
N ALA A 161 4.66 -3.66 -1.40
CA ALA A 161 5.17 -4.23 -0.16
C ALA A 161 6.27 -5.27 -0.39
N ASP A 162 7.21 -5.34 0.53
CA ASP A 162 8.22 -6.39 0.60
C ASP A 162 7.66 -7.66 1.24
N MET A 163 6.66 -7.50 2.13
CA MET A 163 5.94 -8.55 2.81
C MET A 163 4.46 -8.17 2.89
N THR A 164 3.57 -9.08 2.55
CA THR A 164 2.12 -8.89 2.64
C THR A 164 1.54 -9.71 3.78
N ILE A 165 0.88 -9.03 4.71
CA ILE A 165 0.15 -9.62 5.83
C ILE A 165 -1.34 -9.55 5.54
N VAL A 166 -2.00 -10.72 5.49
CA VAL A 166 -3.45 -10.81 5.36
C VAL A 166 -4.08 -11.04 6.72
N VAL A 167 -4.92 -10.09 7.15
CA VAL A 167 -5.60 -10.12 8.45
C VAL A 167 -7.00 -10.67 8.28
N LEU A 168 -7.30 -11.75 8.99
CA LEU A 168 -8.58 -12.43 9.02
C LEU A 168 -9.14 -12.44 10.45
N VAL A 169 -10.42 -12.79 10.60
CA VAL A 169 -11.09 -12.95 11.91
C VAL A 169 -11.87 -14.27 11.93
N PRO A 170 -12.16 -14.85 13.12
CA PRO A 170 -12.85 -16.13 13.24
C PRO A 170 -14.19 -16.17 12.50
N GLU A 171 -14.90 -15.04 12.46
CA GLU A 171 -16.20 -14.92 11.77
C GLU A 171 -16.12 -15.02 10.24
N SER A 172 -14.91 -14.89 9.70
CA SER A 172 -14.68 -15.10 8.26
C SER A 172 -14.75 -16.58 7.85
N GLY A 173 -15.24 -17.48 8.71
CA GLY A 173 -15.29 -18.93 8.48
C GLY A 173 -15.99 -19.36 7.18
N ASP A 174 -17.10 -18.74 6.84
CA ASP A 174 -17.79 -18.94 5.56
C ASP A 174 -17.11 -18.19 4.41
N GLU A 175 -16.39 -17.08 4.73
CA GLU A 175 -15.64 -16.29 3.76
C GLU A 175 -14.32 -16.94 3.38
N ILE A 176 -13.78 -17.93 4.10
CA ILE A 176 -12.58 -18.68 3.65
C ILE A 176 -12.80 -19.31 2.28
N GLN A 177 -14.03 -19.75 1.98
CA GLN A 177 -14.39 -20.24 0.64
C GLN A 177 -14.58 -19.08 -0.35
N HIS A 178 -14.85 -17.87 0.14
CA HIS A 178 -15.03 -16.63 -0.61
C HIS A 178 -13.86 -15.64 -0.46
N VAL A 179 -12.87 -15.90 0.41
CA VAL A 179 -11.60 -15.17 0.33
C VAL A 179 -11.09 -15.38 -1.08
N LYS A 180 -11.41 -14.39 -1.91
CA LYS A 180 -11.11 -14.38 -3.34
C LYS A 180 -9.75 -15.01 -3.53
N SER A 181 -9.66 -15.99 -4.41
CA SER A 181 -8.43 -16.75 -4.70
C SER A 181 -7.18 -15.86 -4.78
N GLY A 182 -7.33 -14.60 -5.20
CA GLY A 182 -6.27 -13.61 -5.24
C GLY A 182 -5.64 -13.23 -3.89
N LEU A 183 -6.43 -13.08 -2.81
CA LEU A 183 -5.88 -12.75 -1.48
C LEU A 183 -5.05 -13.89 -0.88
N MET A 184 -5.38 -15.13 -1.24
CA MET A 184 -4.65 -16.30 -0.75
C MET A 184 -3.29 -16.48 -1.43
N GLU A 185 -3.12 -15.94 -2.62
CA GLU A 185 -1.90 -16.06 -3.41
C GLU A 185 -0.87 -14.98 -3.10
N ILE A 186 -1.30 -13.90 -2.44
CA ILE A 186 -0.47 -12.72 -2.19
C ILE A 186 0.11 -12.65 -0.77
N ALA A 187 -0.35 -13.49 0.16
CA ALA A 187 0.06 -13.44 1.55
C ALA A 187 1.43 -14.09 1.78
N ASP A 188 2.32 -13.38 2.46
CA ASP A 188 3.54 -13.93 3.05
C ASP A 188 3.31 -14.36 4.51
N LEU A 189 2.28 -13.82 5.16
CA LEU A 189 1.87 -14.15 6.52
C LEU A 189 0.38 -13.93 6.70
N TYR A 190 -0.28 -14.82 7.44
CA TYR A 190 -1.66 -14.65 7.88
C TYR A 190 -1.72 -14.28 9.35
N VAL A 191 -2.58 -13.31 9.66
CA VAL A 191 -2.93 -12.98 11.04
C VAL A 191 -4.40 -13.33 11.26
N VAL A 192 -4.68 -14.19 12.25
CA VAL A 192 -6.02 -14.40 12.78
C VAL A 192 -6.19 -13.47 13.98
N ASN A 193 -6.76 -12.30 13.71
CA ASN A 193 -7.00 -11.27 14.72
C ASN A 193 -8.30 -11.56 15.51
N LYS A 194 -8.49 -10.86 16.64
CA LYS A 194 -9.56 -11.10 17.59
C LYS A 194 -9.54 -12.55 18.13
N ALA A 195 -8.36 -13.01 18.49
CA ALA A 195 -8.12 -14.37 18.95
C ALA A 195 -8.81 -14.68 20.32
N ASP A 196 -9.36 -13.65 20.98
CA ASP A 196 -10.21 -13.76 22.16
C ASP A 196 -11.62 -14.29 21.86
N ARG A 197 -12.02 -14.33 20.59
CA ARG A 197 -13.34 -14.79 20.17
C ARG A 197 -13.41 -16.30 20.05
N GLU A 198 -14.61 -16.83 20.32
CA GLU A 198 -14.89 -18.24 20.13
C GLU A 198 -14.60 -18.70 18.70
N GLY A 199 -13.99 -19.89 18.56
CA GLY A 199 -13.64 -20.45 17.26
C GLY A 199 -12.31 -19.99 16.66
N ALA A 200 -11.59 -19.04 17.27
CA ALA A 200 -10.32 -18.53 16.75
C ALA A 200 -9.27 -19.63 16.54
N ASP A 201 -9.13 -20.55 17.48
CA ASP A 201 -8.20 -21.68 17.40
C ASP A 201 -8.57 -22.67 16.30
N SER A 202 -9.85 -22.98 16.20
CA SER A 202 -10.38 -23.85 15.15
C SER A 202 -10.16 -23.25 13.76
N PHE A 203 -10.43 -21.94 13.63
CA PHE A 203 -10.23 -21.19 12.40
C PHE A 203 -8.76 -21.17 11.98
N ALA A 204 -7.83 -20.81 12.87
CA ALA A 204 -6.40 -20.78 12.61
C ALA A 204 -5.87 -22.17 12.21
N THR A 205 -6.32 -23.21 12.88
CA THR A 205 -5.96 -24.61 12.55
C THR A 205 -6.46 -25.01 11.17
N LYS A 206 -7.71 -24.66 10.82
CA LYS A 206 -8.32 -24.94 9.51
C LYS A 206 -7.61 -24.20 8.40
N LEU A 207 -7.27 -22.93 8.61
CA LEU A 207 -6.50 -22.11 7.67
C LEU A 207 -5.11 -22.71 7.43
N SER A 208 -4.37 -23.04 8.50
CA SER A 208 -3.03 -23.66 8.40
C SER A 208 -3.07 -24.99 7.66
N ARG A 209 -4.09 -25.82 7.89
CA ARG A 209 -4.28 -27.09 7.19
C ARG A 209 -4.52 -26.88 5.70
N MET A 210 -5.35 -25.90 5.34
CA MET A 210 -5.66 -25.59 3.94
C MET A 210 -4.42 -25.07 3.19
N LEU A 211 -3.60 -24.23 3.83
CA LEU A 211 -2.34 -23.75 3.25
C LEU A 211 -1.35 -24.89 2.98
N LYS A 212 -1.20 -25.80 3.94
CA LYS A 212 -0.35 -27.01 3.79
C LYS A 212 -0.82 -27.91 2.65
N GLN A 213 -2.12 -28.06 2.44
CA GLN A 213 -2.66 -28.84 1.31
C GLN A 213 -2.30 -28.26 -0.06
N LYS A 214 -2.11 -26.93 -0.14
CA LYS A 214 -1.63 -26.22 -1.34
C LYS A 214 -0.10 -26.21 -1.47
N SER A 215 0.62 -26.95 -0.62
CA SER A 215 2.10 -26.98 -0.57
C SER A 215 2.72 -25.61 -0.34
N VAL A 216 2.01 -24.71 0.38
CA VAL A 216 2.48 -23.38 0.71
C VAL A 216 2.72 -23.29 2.22
N ASP A 217 3.97 -23.02 2.60
CA ASP A 217 4.37 -22.90 4.01
C ASP A 217 4.34 -21.42 4.44
N ILE A 218 3.12 -20.89 4.60
CA ILE A 218 2.88 -19.53 5.07
C ILE A 218 2.51 -19.57 6.55
N PRO A 219 3.20 -18.81 7.44
CA PRO A 219 2.88 -18.77 8.85
C PRO A 219 1.51 -18.17 9.12
N VAL A 220 0.85 -18.68 10.16
CA VAL A 220 -0.44 -18.18 10.68
C VAL A 220 -0.26 -17.80 12.13
N ILE A 221 -0.36 -16.51 12.45
CA ILE A 221 -0.20 -15.97 13.80
C ILE A 221 -1.57 -15.54 14.32
N LYS A 222 -1.88 -15.91 15.58
CA LYS A 222 -3.09 -15.43 16.25
C LYS A 222 -2.77 -14.16 17.04
N THR A 223 -3.65 -13.15 16.93
CA THR A 223 -3.48 -11.90 17.67
C THR A 223 -4.79 -11.44 18.31
N ASP A 224 -4.67 -10.84 19.49
CA ASP A 224 -5.67 -9.94 20.05
C ASP A 224 -5.03 -8.54 20.09
N ALA A 225 -5.29 -7.76 19.03
CA ALA A 225 -4.66 -6.46 18.87
C ALA A 225 -5.08 -5.45 19.95
N ILE A 226 -6.22 -5.66 20.65
CA ILE A 226 -6.67 -4.80 21.72
C ILE A 226 -5.89 -5.09 23.00
N ARG A 227 -5.64 -6.37 23.30
CA ARG A 227 -4.93 -6.81 24.51
C ARG A 227 -3.42 -6.98 24.30
N GLY A 228 -2.93 -6.79 23.08
CA GLY A 228 -1.52 -6.95 22.74
C GLY A 228 -1.04 -8.39 22.62
N SER A 229 -1.92 -9.38 22.75
CA SER A 229 -1.54 -10.79 22.63
C SER A 229 -1.13 -11.14 21.20
N GLY A 230 -0.03 -11.88 21.02
CA GLY A 230 0.51 -12.29 19.73
C GLY A 230 1.24 -11.17 18.96
N ILE A 231 1.25 -9.92 19.44
CA ILE A 231 1.91 -8.80 18.76
C ILE A 231 3.43 -8.96 18.73
N ASP A 232 4.04 -9.45 19.80
CA ASP A 232 5.50 -9.69 19.85
C ASP A 232 5.92 -10.79 18.88
N GLU A 233 5.11 -11.84 18.71
CA GLU A 233 5.34 -12.90 17.74
C GLU A 233 5.25 -12.34 16.31
N LEU A 234 4.22 -11.55 16.04
CA LEU A 234 4.04 -10.88 14.76
C LEU A 234 5.20 -9.93 14.45
N LEU A 235 5.62 -9.13 15.43
CA LEU A 235 6.75 -8.23 15.29
C LEU A 235 8.05 -8.97 14.99
N LYS A 236 8.32 -10.10 15.67
CA LYS A 236 9.47 -10.95 15.38
C LYS A 236 9.42 -11.50 13.95
N ALA A 237 8.25 -11.95 13.49
CA ALA A 237 8.07 -12.43 12.12
C ALA A 237 8.35 -11.32 11.10
N VAL A 238 7.85 -10.10 11.32
CA VAL A 238 8.11 -8.93 10.48
C VAL A 238 9.60 -8.58 10.44
N LEU A 239 10.26 -8.53 11.58
CA LEU A 239 11.69 -8.16 11.68
C LEU A 239 12.64 -9.24 11.13
N SER A 240 12.22 -10.50 11.16
CA SER A 240 13.00 -11.62 10.64
C SER A 240 12.77 -11.87 9.15
N PHE A 241 11.76 -11.23 8.55
CA PHE A 241 11.44 -11.40 7.14
C PHE A 241 12.61 -10.93 6.26
N LYS A 242 13.03 -11.81 5.37
CA LYS A 242 14.08 -11.49 4.39
C LYS A 242 13.47 -11.44 3.01
N ARG A 243 13.44 -10.26 2.44
CA ARG A 243 13.06 -10.09 1.03
C ARG A 243 13.99 -10.90 0.12
N SER A 244 13.43 -11.65 -0.80
CA SER A 244 14.26 -12.26 -1.84
C SER A 244 14.71 -11.18 -2.85
N ASN A 245 15.97 -11.20 -3.25
CA ASN A 245 16.52 -10.28 -4.27
C ASN A 245 15.73 -10.36 -5.59
N ARG A 246 15.18 -11.53 -5.91
CA ARG A 246 14.37 -11.75 -7.11
C ARG A 246 13.03 -10.99 -7.03
N LEU A 247 12.37 -11.01 -5.87
CA LEU A 247 11.12 -10.26 -5.66
C LEU A 247 11.39 -8.75 -5.74
N ALA A 248 12.47 -8.28 -5.11
CA ALA A 248 12.89 -6.89 -5.17
C ALA A 248 13.09 -6.39 -6.61
N LEU A 249 13.79 -7.19 -7.42
CA LEU A 249 14.04 -6.85 -8.83
C LEU A 249 12.74 -6.83 -9.64
N ASN A 250 11.84 -7.79 -9.44
CA ASN A 250 10.56 -7.81 -10.13
C ASN A 250 9.73 -6.58 -9.81
N LEU A 251 9.63 -6.19 -8.53
CA LEU A 251 8.88 -4.99 -8.12
C LEU A 251 9.46 -3.71 -8.72
N LEU A 252 10.78 -3.56 -8.71
CA LEU A 252 11.46 -2.42 -9.37
C LEU A 252 11.26 -2.42 -10.89
N THR A 253 11.25 -3.59 -11.51
CA THR A 253 11.01 -3.73 -12.96
C THR A 253 9.59 -3.28 -13.30
N GLU A 254 8.59 -3.74 -12.56
CA GLU A 254 7.19 -3.32 -12.74
C GLU A 254 7.01 -1.82 -12.51
N HIS A 255 7.67 -1.27 -11.49
CA HIS A 255 7.64 0.17 -11.23
C HIS A 255 8.26 0.95 -12.39
N ALA A 256 9.46 0.58 -12.81
CA ALA A 256 10.13 1.22 -13.96
C ALA A 256 9.31 1.11 -15.24
N TRP A 257 8.66 -0.05 -15.47
CA TRP A 257 7.78 -0.26 -16.62
C TRP A 257 6.59 0.70 -16.62
N ARG A 258 5.92 0.89 -15.48
CA ARG A 258 4.82 1.84 -15.34
C ARG A 258 5.26 3.28 -15.62
N LEU A 259 6.40 3.70 -15.04
CA LEU A 259 6.97 5.05 -15.29
C LEU A 259 7.31 5.27 -16.78
N ILE A 260 7.81 4.23 -17.47
CA ILE A 260 8.07 4.28 -18.92
C ILE A 260 6.76 4.43 -19.70
N GLN A 261 5.73 3.64 -19.35
CA GLN A 261 4.43 3.74 -19.99
C GLN A 261 3.82 5.13 -19.84
N GLU A 262 3.82 5.70 -18.63
CA GLU A 262 3.33 7.07 -18.40
C GLU A 262 4.08 8.11 -19.21
N LYS A 263 5.44 8.03 -19.17
CA LYS A 263 6.26 8.97 -19.93
C LYS A 263 5.97 8.89 -21.43
N ARG A 264 5.71 7.70 -21.97
CA ARG A 264 5.40 7.48 -23.39
C ARG A 264 3.97 7.83 -23.76
N MET A 265 3.04 7.75 -22.78
CA MET A 265 1.62 8.06 -22.98
C MET A 265 1.25 9.49 -22.59
N LYS A 266 2.23 10.32 -22.23
CA LYS A 266 2.01 11.68 -21.73
C LYS A 266 1.32 12.61 -22.72
N ASP A 267 1.49 12.36 -24.00
CA ASP A 267 0.89 13.10 -25.12
C ASP A 267 -0.48 12.56 -25.54
N VAL A 268 -0.99 11.51 -24.86
CA VAL A 268 -2.30 10.92 -25.14
C VAL A 268 -3.31 11.35 -24.06
N ASP A 269 -4.17 12.33 -24.37
CA ASP A 269 -5.27 12.71 -23.48
C ASP A 269 -6.46 11.76 -23.64
N ARG A 270 -6.93 11.19 -22.51
CA ARG A 270 -8.05 10.24 -22.51
C ARG A 270 -9.38 10.86 -22.91
N ASN A 271 -9.58 12.15 -22.65
CA ASN A 271 -10.83 12.84 -23.01
C ASN A 271 -10.83 13.12 -24.52
N GLU A 272 -9.70 13.53 -25.09
CA GLU A 272 -9.54 13.68 -26.54
C GLU A 272 -9.67 12.34 -27.27
N LEU A 273 -9.06 11.28 -26.72
CA LEU A 273 -9.22 9.91 -27.23
C LEU A 273 -10.69 9.48 -27.21
N ARG A 274 -11.39 9.74 -26.10
CA ARG A 274 -12.82 9.43 -25.98
C ARG A 274 -13.65 10.18 -27.00
N ALA A 275 -13.45 11.49 -27.15
CA ALA A 275 -14.16 12.30 -28.11
C ALA A 275 -13.93 11.79 -29.56
N SER A 276 -12.67 11.46 -29.89
CA SER A 276 -12.31 10.89 -31.19
C SER A 276 -12.97 9.52 -31.45
N LEU A 277 -13.08 8.69 -30.39
CA LEU A 277 -13.77 7.40 -30.47
C LEU A 277 -15.29 7.58 -30.61
N GLU A 278 -15.90 8.53 -29.93
CA GLU A 278 -17.33 8.84 -30.07
C GLU A 278 -17.70 9.26 -31.51
N GLU A 279 -16.83 10.01 -32.18
CA GLU A 279 -17.01 10.36 -33.61
C GLU A 279 -16.80 9.15 -34.55
N ALA A 280 -15.86 8.27 -34.19
CA ALA A 280 -15.49 7.14 -35.05
C ALA A 280 -16.47 5.96 -34.96
N ILE A 281 -17.03 5.68 -33.76
CA ILE A 281 -17.85 4.49 -33.49
C ILE A 281 -19.16 4.48 -34.32
N GLY A 282 -19.67 5.63 -34.71
CA GLY A 282 -20.87 5.77 -35.57
C GLY A 282 -20.62 5.48 -37.05
N ARG A 283 -19.38 5.28 -37.48
CA ARG A 283 -19.05 5.05 -38.91
C ARG A 283 -19.20 3.56 -39.25
N PRO A 284 -19.82 3.23 -40.41
CA PRO A 284 -19.88 1.84 -40.85
C PRO A 284 -18.49 1.22 -40.98
N GLY A 285 -18.32 0.03 -40.44
CA GLY A 285 -17.03 -0.68 -40.48
C GLY A 285 -16.00 -0.21 -39.47
N PHE A 286 -16.41 0.52 -38.40
CA PHE A 286 -15.49 0.90 -37.30
C PHE A 286 -14.74 -0.31 -36.77
N ASN A 287 -13.43 -0.15 -36.64
CA ASN A 287 -12.53 -1.15 -36.07
C ASN A 287 -11.53 -0.44 -35.16
N VAL A 288 -11.57 -0.77 -33.88
CA VAL A 288 -10.73 -0.14 -32.87
C VAL A 288 -9.22 -0.34 -33.10
N TYR A 289 -8.83 -1.46 -33.68
CA TYR A 289 -7.42 -1.74 -33.97
C TYR A 289 -6.91 -0.84 -35.09
N GLN A 290 -7.72 -0.67 -36.15
CA GLN A 290 -7.40 0.26 -37.26
C GLN A 290 -7.39 1.71 -36.78
N PHE A 291 -8.32 2.07 -35.89
CA PHE A 291 -8.38 3.40 -35.29
C PHE A 291 -7.10 3.72 -34.55
N VAL A 292 -6.61 2.81 -33.66
CA VAL A 292 -5.36 2.99 -32.90
C VAL A 292 -4.17 3.09 -33.84
N GLU A 293 -4.07 2.22 -34.83
CA GLU A 293 -2.99 2.21 -35.82
C GLU A 293 -2.89 3.54 -36.60
N GLN A 294 -4.04 4.11 -36.99
CA GLN A 294 -4.09 5.35 -37.75
C GLN A 294 -3.77 6.61 -36.94
N HIS A 295 -4.11 6.63 -35.64
CA HIS A 295 -4.00 7.84 -34.82
C HIS A 295 -2.81 7.83 -33.86
N PHE A 296 -2.27 6.66 -33.51
CA PHE A 296 -1.26 6.50 -32.46
C PHE A 296 -0.06 5.63 -32.87
N SER A 297 0.06 5.26 -34.16
CA SER A 297 1.28 4.58 -34.65
C SER A 297 2.42 5.59 -34.74
N ARG A 298 3.32 5.53 -33.77
CA ARG A 298 4.62 6.20 -33.78
C ARG A 298 5.72 5.22 -33.41
#